data_bde0d736eace935eb487bb9875cf1f3a
#
_entry.id   bde0d736eace935eb487bb9875cf1f3a
#
_cell.length_a   1.000
_cell.length_b   1.000
_cell.length_c   1.000
_cell.angle_alpha   90.00
_cell.angle_beta   90.00
_cell.angle_gamma   90.00
#
_symmetry.space_group_name_H-M   'P 1'
#
loop_
_entity.id
_entity.type
_entity.pdbx_description
1 polymer ?
#
loop_
_entity_poly.entity_id
_entity_poly.type
_entity_poly.pdbx_seq_one_letter_code
_entity_poly.pdbx_strand_id
1 'polypeptide(L)'
;MNKGLQVLYVVKGSRIALIVPISTAGVAGAFTPVGRFAVYRKVGGFDPSPLGTLYDPLYFTGGYAIHGNPSVPPYPASHGCVRIPMWVAPILYRTIPYGETVYVY
;
A
#
# COMPACT_ATOMS: atom_id res chain seq x y z
N MET A 1 0.44 8.66 3.11
CA MET A 1 0.32 8.23 1.69
C MET A 1 -0.42 9.31 0.93
N ASN A 2 0.26 9.94 0.01
CA ASN A 2 -0.25 11.06 -0.77
C ASN A 2 -0.75 10.56 -2.13
N LYS A 3 -2.07 10.50 -2.31
CA LYS A 3 -2.68 10.02 -3.56
C LYS A 3 -2.45 10.99 -4.73
N GLY A 4 -2.40 12.28 -4.43
CA GLY A 4 -2.16 13.29 -5.47
C GLY A 4 -0.78 13.17 -6.11
N LEU A 5 0.25 12.90 -5.30
CA LEU A 5 1.61 12.71 -5.76
C LEU A 5 1.94 11.26 -6.09
N GLN A 6 1.09 10.31 -5.74
CA GLN A 6 1.33 8.87 -5.86
C GLN A 6 2.64 8.48 -5.18
N VAL A 7 2.77 8.86 -3.91
CA VAL A 7 3.94 8.61 -3.08
C VAL A 7 3.52 8.16 -1.69
N LEU A 8 4.23 7.16 -1.17
CA LEU A 8 4.10 6.69 0.20
C LEU A 8 5.36 7.06 0.97
N TYR A 9 5.18 7.65 2.14
CA TYR A 9 6.28 7.97 3.04
C TYR A 9 6.24 7.05 4.24
N VAL A 10 7.37 6.40 4.55
CA VAL A 10 7.55 5.70 5.82
C VAL A 10 8.23 6.67 6.77
N VAL A 11 7.56 6.98 7.89
CA VAL A 11 8.04 7.95 8.86
C VAL A 11 8.38 7.23 10.17
N LYS A 12 9.57 7.51 10.68
CA LYS A 12 10.03 7.02 11.99
C LYS A 12 10.39 8.19 12.86
N GLY A 13 9.59 8.41 13.92
CA GLY A 13 9.72 9.62 14.74
C GLY A 13 9.42 10.86 13.90
N SER A 14 10.36 11.79 13.83
CA SER A 14 10.24 13.01 13.02
C SER A 14 10.97 12.92 11.68
N ARG A 15 11.40 11.71 11.27
CA ARG A 15 12.22 11.50 10.08
C ARG A 15 11.48 10.69 9.04
N ILE A 16 11.63 11.08 7.78
CA ILE A 16 11.22 10.26 6.64
C ILE A 16 12.30 9.20 6.43
N ALA A 17 11.97 7.95 6.69
CA ALA A 17 12.90 6.83 6.57
C ALA A 17 12.93 6.25 5.16
N LEU A 18 11.82 6.36 4.41
CA LEU A 18 11.70 5.79 3.08
C LEU A 18 10.64 6.55 2.28
N ILE A 19 10.91 6.75 0.99
CA ILE A 19 9.96 7.32 0.03
C ILE A 19 9.73 6.28 -1.05
N VAL A 20 8.47 5.90 -1.28
CA VAL A 20 8.10 4.79 -2.16
C VAL A 20 7.12 5.27 -3.21
N PRO A 21 7.39 5.01 -4.51
CA PRO A 21 6.38 5.24 -5.55
C PRO A 21 5.23 4.27 -5.38
N ILE A 22 4.00 4.75 -5.57
CA ILE A 22 2.79 3.93 -5.45
C ILE A 22 1.89 4.11 -6.66
N SER A 23 0.94 3.18 -6.81
CA SER A 23 -0.19 3.34 -7.72
C SER A 23 -1.46 2.94 -6.99
N THR A 24 -2.35 3.92 -6.78
CA THR A 24 -3.63 3.72 -6.11
C THR A 24 -4.77 3.48 -7.10
N ALA A 25 -6.02 3.49 -6.64
CA ALA A 25 -7.19 3.22 -7.49
C ALA A 25 -7.28 4.19 -8.66
N GLY A 26 -7.34 3.66 -9.87
CA GLY A 26 -7.49 4.44 -11.10
C GLY A 26 -8.47 3.82 -12.09
N VAL A 27 -8.93 2.59 -11.83
CA VAL A 27 -9.96 1.95 -12.65
C VAL A 27 -11.31 2.62 -12.38
N ALA A 28 -12.11 2.83 -13.42
CA ALA A 28 -13.40 3.49 -13.31
C ALA A 28 -14.29 2.80 -12.24
N GLY A 29 -14.84 3.61 -11.33
CA GLY A 29 -15.68 3.12 -10.24
C GLY A 29 -14.90 2.61 -9.01
N ALA A 30 -13.57 2.50 -9.10
CA ALA A 30 -12.74 2.10 -7.98
C ALA A 30 -12.25 3.31 -7.19
N PHE A 31 -11.93 3.08 -5.91
CA PHE A 31 -11.32 4.12 -5.07
C PHE A 31 -10.42 3.48 -4.02
N THR A 32 -9.42 4.23 -3.57
CA THR A 32 -8.64 3.90 -2.37
C THR A 32 -9.17 4.77 -1.23
N PRO A 33 -9.61 4.17 -0.10
CA PRO A 33 -10.19 4.92 1.00
C PRO A 33 -9.22 5.97 1.56
N VAL A 34 -9.74 7.16 1.83
CA VAL A 34 -9.01 8.25 2.47
C VAL A 34 -9.33 8.23 3.96
N GLY A 35 -8.32 8.48 4.79
CA GLY A 35 -8.52 8.54 6.23
C GLY A 35 -7.30 8.05 6.99
N ARG A 36 -7.53 7.81 8.28
CA ARG A 36 -6.54 7.27 9.19
C ARG A 36 -6.91 5.83 9.53
N PHE A 37 -5.97 4.94 9.26
CA PHE A 37 -6.14 3.50 9.47
C PHE A 37 -4.95 2.93 10.21
N ALA A 38 -5.00 1.64 10.54
CA ALA A 38 -3.88 0.91 11.12
C ALA A 38 -3.70 -0.42 10.41
N VAL A 39 -2.47 -0.88 10.28
CA VAL A 39 -2.18 -2.21 9.73
C VAL A 39 -2.75 -3.25 10.70
N TYR A 40 -3.74 -4.02 10.24
CA TYR A 40 -4.40 -5.02 11.08
C TYR A 40 -4.12 -6.46 10.64
N ARG A 41 -3.59 -6.66 9.44
CA ARG A 41 -3.27 -7.98 8.91
C ARG A 41 -2.07 -7.89 7.97
N LYS A 42 -1.19 -8.87 8.08
CA LYS A 42 -0.02 -9.01 7.20
C LYS A 42 0.05 -10.45 6.72
N VAL A 43 0.31 -10.66 5.43
CA VAL A 43 0.47 -11.99 4.85
C VAL A 43 1.78 -12.03 4.10
N GLY A 44 2.65 -12.98 4.46
CA GLY A 44 3.92 -13.18 3.76
C GLY A 44 3.71 -13.98 2.49
N GLY A 45 4.39 -13.57 1.40
CA GLY A 45 4.27 -14.21 0.11
C GLY A 45 3.05 -13.74 -0.67
N PHE A 46 2.52 -14.61 -1.52
CA PHE A 46 1.38 -14.27 -2.38
C PHE A 46 0.06 -14.60 -1.69
N ASP A 47 -0.84 -13.65 -1.66
CA ASP A 47 -2.17 -13.77 -1.06
C ASP A 47 -3.24 -13.53 -2.13
N PRO A 48 -3.98 -14.58 -2.59
CA PRO A 48 -5.08 -14.39 -3.53
C PRO A 48 -6.21 -13.60 -2.88
N SER A 49 -6.76 -12.64 -3.60
CA SER A 49 -7.86 -11.81 -3.12
C SER A 49 -8.84 -11.50 -4.26
N PRO A 50 -10.06 -11.00 -3.94
CA PRO A 50 -10.98 -10.52 -4.98
C PRO A 50 -10.41 -9.40 -5.84
N LEU A 51 -9.43 -8.65 -5.33
CA LEU A 51 -8.75 -7.58 -6.06
C LEU A 51 -7.50 -8.06 -6.81
N GLY A 52 -7.24 -9.37 -6.83
CA GLY A 52 -6.07 -9.97 -7.47
C GLY A 52 -5.14 -10.64 -6.47
N THR A 53 -4.03 -11.20 -6.97
CA THR A 53 -3.00 -11.80 -6.12
C THR A 53 -2.07 -10.70 -5.60
N LEU A 54 -1.98 -10.59 -4.28
CA LEU A 54 -1.21 -9.54 -3.61
C LEU A 54 0.10 -10.13 -3.07
N TYR A 55 1.22 -9.44 -3.28
CA TYR A 55 2.52 -9.87 -2.79
C TYR A 55 2.90 -9.12 -1.51
N ASP A 56 3.16 -9.86 -0.43
CA ASP A 56 3.48 -9.35 0.90
C ASP A 56 2.53 -8.23 1.36
N PRO A 57 1.20 -8.44 1.31
CA PRO A 57 0.26 -7.37 1.59
C PRO A 57 0.25 -6.96 3.06
N LEU A 58 0.11 -5.64 3.27
CA LEU A 58 -0.17 -5.01 4.56
C LEU A 58 -1.59 -4.45 4.47
N TYR A 59 -2.54 -5.14 5.08
CA TYR A 59 -3.94 -4.72 5.08
C TYR A 59 -4.18 -3.61 6.10
N PHE A 60 -4.81 -2.52 5.68
CA PHE A 60 -5.06 -1.37 6.57
C PHE A 60 -6.55 -1.04 6.75
N THR A 61 -7.43 -1.47 5.86
CA THR A 61 -8.88 -1.37 6.06
C THR A 61 -9.61 -2.35 5.14
N GLY A 62 -10.50 -3.18 5.69
CA GLY A 62 -11.24 -4.16 4.91
C GLY A 62 -10.32 -5.02 4.06
N GLY A 63 -10.61 -5.14 2.77
CA GLY A 63 -9.76 -5.83 1.80
C GLY A 63 -8.68 -4.96 1.16
N TYR A 64 -8.51 -3.72 1.59
CA TYR A 64 -7.51 -2.81 1.02
C TYR A 64 -6.15 -3.01 1.67
N ALA A 65 -5.13 -3.14 0.84
CA ALA A 65 -3.77 -3.40 1.29
C ALA A 65 -2.73 -2.62 0.49
N ILE A 66 -1.58 -2.43 1.11
CA ILE A 66 -0.34 -2.01 0.43
C ILE A 66 0.38 -3.30 0.05
N HIS A 67 0.68 -3.50 -1.23
CA HIS A 67 1.27 -4.75 -1.70
C HIS A 67 2.19 -4.57 -2.88
N GLY A 68 3.11 -5.52 -3.06
CA GLY A 68 4.00 -5.54 -4.22
C GLY A 68 3.24 -5.87 -5.51
N ASN A 69 3.65 -5.22 -6.60
CA ASN A 69 3.11 -5.45 -7.93
C ASN A 69 4.19 -5.17 -8.97
N PRO A 70 4.31 -5.98 -10.03
CA PRO A 70 5.31 -5.73 -11.10
C PRO A 70 5.03 -4.45 -11.89
N SER A 71 3.81 -3.91 -11.83
CA SER A 71 3.41 -2.70 -12.55
C SER A 71 3.01 -1.61 -11.58
N VAL A 72 3.87 -0.60 -11.43
CA VAL A 72 3.62 0.59 -10.61
C VAL A 72 3.83 1.82 -11.49
N PRO A 73 2.86 2.15 -12.35
CA PRO A 73 2.96 3.33 -13.19
C PRO A 73 2.89 4.61 -12.34
N PRO A 74 3.39 5.75 -12.83
CA PRO A 74 3.39 7.01 -12.08
C PRO A 74 2.00 7.71 -12.06
N TYR A 75 0.94 6.92 -12.13
CA TYR A 75 -0.44 7.38 -12.09
C TYR A 75 -1.33 6.30 -11.46
N PRO A 76 -2.54 6.64 -10.96
CA PRO A 76 -3.45 5.65 -10.42
C PRO A 76 -3.88 4.62 -11.47
N ALA A 77 -3.74 3.33 -11.15
CA ALA A 77 -4.05 2.23 -12.08
C ALA A 77 -4.65 1.00 -11.40
N SER A 78 -4.74 0.96 -10.06
CA SER A 78 -5.23 -0.20 -9.35
C SER A 78 -6.76 -0.24 -9.25
N HIS A 79 -7.29 -1.37 -8.73
CA HIS A 79 -8.70 -1.55 -8.42
C HIS A 79 -9.07 -1.10 -6.99
N GLY A 80 -8.11 -0.55 -6.22
CA GLY A 80 -8.36 -0.06 -4.86
C GLY A 80 -7.15 -0.22 -3.95
N CYS A 81 -6.45 -1.34 -4.03
CA CYS A 81 -5.22 -1.55 -3.27
C CYS A 81 -4.11 -0.60 -3.72
N VAL A 82 -3.12 -0.43 -2.86
CA VAL A 82 -1.97 0.43 -3.11
C VAL A 82 -0.81 -0.43 -3.60
N ARG A 83 -0.44 -0.27 -4.86
CA ARG A 83 0.68 -0.98 -5.47
C ARG A 83 2.00 -0.32 -5.08
N ILE A 84 2.98 -1.13 -4.71
CA ILE A 84 4.37 -0.71 -4.51
C ILE A 84 5.28 -1.64 -5.33
N PRO A 85 6.54 -1.21 -5.64
CA PRO A 85 7.46 -2.07 -6.37
C PRO A 85 7.68 -3.41 -5.65
N MET A 86 7.85 -4.48 -6.42
CA MET A 86 8.03 -5.83 -5.88
C MET A 86 9.19 -5.93 -4.90
N TRP A 87 10.31 -5.24 -5.19
CA TRP A 87 11.49 -5.29 -4.33
C TRP A 87 11.33 -4.50 -3.02
N VAL A 88 10.38 -3.56 -2.97
CA VAL A 88 10.08 -2.78 -1.76
C VAL A 88 9.17 -3.55 -0.82
N ALA A 89 8.26 -4.38 -1.35
CA ALA A 89 7.25 -5.08 -0.56
C ALA A 89 7.83 -5.88 0.60
N PRO A 90 8.88 -6.71 0.43
CA PRO A 90 9.48 -7.43 1.55
C PRO A 90 10.09 -6.50 2.60
N ILE A 91 10.61 -5.34 2.19
CA ILE A 91 11.17 -4.35 3.11
C ILE A 91 10.07 -3.80 4.02
N LEU A 92 8.95 -3.35 3.45
CA LEU A 92 7.83 -2.85 4.23
C LEU A 92 7.21 -3.95 5.10
N TYR A 93 7.10 -5.17 4.56
CA TYR A 93 6.58 -6.30 5.31
C TYR A 93 7.38 -6.55 6.60
N ARG A 94 8.71 -6.47 6.53
CA ARG A 94 9.59 -6.67 7.69
C ARG A 94 9.62 -5.48 8.65
N THR A 95 9.46 -4.26 8.15
CA THR A 95 9.68 -3.04 8.94
C THR A 95 8.42 -2.41 9.49
N ILE A 96 7.26 -2.64 8.88
CA ILE A 96 5.98 -2.07 9.32
C ILE A 96 5.29 -3.07 10.26
N PRO A 97 5.13 -2.73 11.55
CA PRO A 97 4.48 -3.65 12.48
C PRO A 97 2.96 -3.60 12.39
N TYR A 98 2.31 -4.61 12.97
CA TYR A 98 0.87 -4.54 13.24
C TYR A 98 0.57 -3.30 14.09
N GLY A 99 -0.53 -2.63 13.79
CA GLY A 99 -0.95 -1.44 14.50
C GLY A 99 -0.33 -0.14 13.99
N GLU A 100 0.60 -0.22 13.04
CA GLU A 100 1.19 0.98 12.44
C GLU A 100 0.13 1.84 11.78
N THR A 101 0.14 3.13 12.07
CA THR A 101 -0.82 4.07 11.50
C THR A 101 -0.56 4.29 10.02
N VAL A 102 -1.63 4.23 9.23
CA VAL A 102 -1.62 4.51 7.79
C VAL A 102 -2.53 5.70 7.52
N TYR A 103 -1.93 6.81 7.07
CA TYR A 103 -2.69 7.98 6.61
C TYR A 103 -2.80 7.94 5.11
N VAL A 104 -4.02 8.04 4.58
CA VAL A 104 -4.29 8.16 3.15
C VAL A 104 -4.98 9.49 2.89
N TYR A 105 -4.41 10.31 2.02
CA TYR A 105 -4.97 11.63 1.70
C TYR A 105 -4.74 12.07 0.25
#